data_558899853901ccb95bea401babf5f134
#
_entry.id   558899853901ccb95bea401babf5f134
#
_cell.length_a   1.000
_cell.length_b   1.000
_cell.length_c   1.000
_cell.angle_alpha   90.00
_cell.angle_beta   90.00
_cell.angle_gamma   90.00
#
_symmetry.space_group_name_H-M   'P 1'
#
loop_
_entity.id
_entity.type
_entity.pdbx_description
1 polymer ?
#
loop_
_entity_poly.entity_id
_entity_poly.type
_entity_poly.pdbx_seq_one_letter_code
_entity_poly.pdbx_strand_id
1 'polypeptide(L)'
;MRTAELSRKTAETDITLRLDLDGTGRSEVYTGCGFLNHMLTLFARHGRFDLEVACSGDTYVDDHHTVEDIGICLGDAFAQALGDKRGITRYGSMLLPMDEALILTAVDISGRGMLCCSLDIPTERVGTFDTELAEEFLIALARRGNMTIHVRQLAGRNSHHIIEGTFKSLGRSLGRAVAIDQKFSQEIPSTKGVL
;
A
#
# COMPACT_ATOMS: atom_id res chain seq x y z
N MET A 1 -4.91 9.83 17.71
CA MET A 1 -3.82 9.39 16.81
C MET A 1 -4.37 8.24 15.99
N ARG A 2 -4.19 8.29 14.69
CA ARG A 2 -4.67 7.24 13.75
C ARG A 2 -3.55 6.26 13.50
N THR A 3 -3.33 5.39 14.51
CA THR A 3 -2.24 4.42 14.52
C THR A 3 -2.77 3.00 14.64
N ALA A 4 -2.03 2.03 14.12
CA ALA A 4 -2.28 0.61 14.29
C ALA A 4 -0.97 -0.12 14.59
N GLU A 5 -1.05 -1.15 15.41
CA GLU A 5 0.04 -2.07 15.67
C GLU A 5 -0.51 -3.50 15.58
N LEU A 6 0.10 -4.33 14.75
CA LEU A 6 -0.37 -5.66 14.43
C LEU A 6 0.77 -6.68 14.55
N SER A 7 0.40 -7.88 14.95
CA SER A 7 1.26 -9.06 14.87
C SER A 7 0.50 -10.17 14.19
N ARG A 8 1.11 -10.82 13.20
CA ARG A 8 0.57 -11.95 12.47
C ARG A 8 1.61 -13.06 12.40
N LYS A 9 1.25 -14.22 12.89
CA LYS A 9 2.10 -15.39 12.84
C LYS A 9 1.36 -16.54 12.18
N THR A 10 1.98 -17.13 11.16
CA THR A 10 1.54 -18.33 10.44
C THR A 10 2.62 -19.40 10.55
N ALA A 11 2.50 -20.50 9.81
CA ALA A 11 3.59 -21.47 9.65
C ALA A 11 4.70 -20.96 8.71
N GLU A 12 4.42 -19.93 7.90
CA GLU A 12 5.24 -19.43 6.81
C GLU A 12 5.89 -18.08 7.14
N THR A 13 5.21 -17.25 7.92
CA THR A 13 5.66 -15.88 8.24
C THR A 13 5.44 -15.53 9.72
N ASP A 14 6.31 -14.67 10.26
CA ASP A 14 6.16 -14.02 11.56
C ASP A 14 6.37 -12.52 11.37
N ILE A 15 5.29 -11.73 11.48
CA ILE A 15 5.24 -10.32 11.10
C ILE A 15 4.83 -9.47 12.30
N THR A 16 5.56 -8.36 12.52
CA THR A 16 5.11 -7.23 13.31
C THR A 16 5.07 -5.99 12.43
N LEU A 17 3.99 -5.22 12.53
CA LEU A 17 3.78 -4.02 11.72
C LEU A 17 3.16 -2.92 12.57
N ARG A 18 3.73 -1.70 12.47
CA ARG A 18 3.17 -0.49 13.03
C ARG A 18 2.99 0.56 11.96
N LEU A 19 1.83 1.21 11.94
CA LEU A 19 1.46 2.25 10.99
C LEU A 19 0.94 3.47 11.73
N ASP A 20 1.43 4.67 11.37
CA ASP A 20 0.84 5.95 11.74
C ASP A 20 0.44 6.71 10.48
N LEU A 21 -0.87 6.96 10.30
CA LEU A 21 -1.42 7.69 9.15
C LEU A 21 -1.08 9.18 9.19
N ASP A 22 -0.79 9.73 10.37
CA ASP A 22 -0.47 11.14 10.59
C ASP A 22 1.04 11.36 10.77
N GLY A 23 1.84 10.45 10.23
CA GLY A 23 3.30 10.42 10.31
C GLY A 23 4.01 11.48 9.47
N THR A 24 5.31 11.33 9.38
CA THR A 24 6.22 12.23 8.64
C THR A 24 6.91 11.57 7.44
N GLY A 25 6.65 10.28 7.22
CA GLY A 25 7.25 9.46 6.17
C GLY A 25 8.54 8.77 6.62
N ARG A 26 8.68 8.50 7.93
CA ARG A 26 9.76 7.66 8.47
C ARG A 26 9.41 6.19 8.29
N SER A 27 10.43 5.37 8.04
CA SER A 27 10.22 3.94 7.89
C SER A 27 11.40 3.14 8.40
N GLU A 28 11.06 2.01 9.04
CA GLU A 28 12.00 0.94 9.39
C GLU A 28 11.42 -0.37 8.84
N VAL A 29 12.03 -0.92 7.79
CA VAL A 29 11.45 -2.05 7.04
C VAL A 29 12.48 -3.15 6.86
N TYR A 30 12.18 -4.33 7.41
CA TYR A 30 13.00 -5.53 7.35
C TYR A 30 12.11 -6.73 7.01
N THR A 31 12.05 -7.12 5.74
CA THR A 31 11.17 -8.19 5.26
C THR A 31 11.91 -9.45 4.80
N GLY A 32 13.24 -9.40 4.70
CA GLY A 32 14.00 -10.44 4.02
C GLY A 32 14.08 -10.26 2.50
N CYS A 33 13.12 -9.54 1.89
CA CYS A 33 13.10 -9.20 0.48
C CYS A 33 13.55 -7.75 0.26
N GLY A 34 14.77 -7.56 -0.28
CA GLY A 34 15.39 -6.22 -0.40
C GLY A 34 14.61 -5.27 -1.30
N PHE A 35 14.02 -5.77 -2.39
CA PHE A 35 13.23 -4.95 -3.29
C PHE A 35 11.92 -4.48 -2.63
N LEU A 36 11.23 -5.36 -1.88
CA LEU A 36 10.04 -4.99 -1.12
C LEU A 36 10.37 -3.96 -0.02
N ASN A 37 11.51 -4.12 0.68
CA ASN A 37 11.96 -3.12 1.66
C ASN A 37 12.06 -1.74 1.03
N HIS A 38 12.65 -1.65 -0.17
CA HIS A 38 12.76 -0.41 -0.92
C HIS A 38 11.39 0.15 -1.30
N MET A 39 10.50 -0.69 -1.82
CA MET A 39 9.14 -0.27 -2.21
C MET A 39 8.31 0.25 -1.04
N LEU A 40 8.35 -0.42 0.10
CA LEU A 40 7.63 0.02 1.31
C LEU A 40 8.22 1.31 1.90
N THR A 41 9.53 1.48 1.84
CA THR A 41 10.20 2.74 2.23
C THR A 41 9.71 3.91 1.37
N LEU A 42 9.63 3.72 0.05
CA LEU A 42 9.10 4.73 -0.87
C LEU A 42 7.60 5.00 -0.63
N PHE A 43 6.82 3.96 -0.44
CA PHE A 43 5.41 4.06 -0.10
C PHE A 43 5.17 4.92 1.15
N ALA A 44 5.86 4.60 2.25
CA ALA A 44 5.78 5.34 3.51
C ALA A 44 6.21 6.81 3.31
N ARG A 45 7.35 7.04 2.64
CA ARG A 45 7.91 8.38 2.40
C ARG A 45 6.96 9.25 1.59
N HIS A 46 6.42 8.71 0.52
CA HIS A 46 5.53 9.45 -0.39
C HIS A 46 4.12 9.61 0.16
N GLY A 47 3.63 8.66 0.96
CA GLY A 47 2.35 8.74 1.67
C GLY A 47 2.39 9.62 2.92
N ARG A 48 3.61 9.92 3.42
CA ARG A 48 3.87 10.57 4.72
C ARG A 48 3.39 9.75 5.91
N PHE A 49 3.34 8.43 5.77
CA PHE A 49 3.08 7.49 6.84
C PHE A 49 4.36 7.22 7.62
N ASP A 50 4.27 7.04 8.94
CA ASP A 50 5.37 6.38 9.64
C ASP A 50 5.06 4.88 9.66
N LEU A 51 6.01 4.06 9.18
CA LEU A 51 5.83 2.63 8.95
C LEU A 51 7.01 1.82 9.50
N GLU A 52 6.72 0.90 10.40
CA GLU A 52 7.67 -0.09 10.89
C GLU A 52 7.18 -1.48 10.47
N VAL A 53 8.04 -2.28 9.85
CA VAL A 53 7.73 -3.65 9.43
C VAL A 53 8.93 -4.53 9.74
N ALA A 54 8.71 -5.58 10.52
CA ALA A 54 9.66 -6.67 10.66
C ALA A 54 8.96 -7.98 10.29
N CYS A 55 9.56 -8.74 9.38
CA CYS A 55 9.06 -10.02 8.93
C CYS A 55 10.20 -11.04 8.90
N SER A 56 9.94 -12.23 9.44
CA SER A 56 10.73 -13.43 9.21
C SER A 56 9.84 -14.41 8.44
N GLY A 57 10.08 -14.56 7.14
CA GLY A 57 9.34 -15.44 6.25
C GLY A 57 10.21 -16.59 5.73
N ASP A 58 9.55 -17.53 5.06
CA ASP A 58 10.16 -18.71 4.44
C ASP A 58 10.75 -18.40 3.05
N THR A 59 11.50 -17.31 2.94
CA THR A 59 12.10 -16.79 1.69
C THR A 59 13.05 -17.78 0.99
N TYR A 60 13.38 -18.92 1.63
CA TYR A 60 14.06 -20.03 1.00
C TYR A 60 13.17 -20.82 0.01
N VAL A 61 11.85 -20.67 0.10
CA VAL A 61 10.88 -21.17 -0.88
C VAL A 61 10.81 -20.17 -2.04
N ASP A 62 10.25 -18.99 -1.76
CA ASP A 62 10.22 -17.78 -2.59
C ASP A 62 9.77 -16.59 -1.71
N ASP A 63 9.55 -15.43 -2.32
CA ASP A 63 9.10 -14.23 -1.60
C ASP A 63 7.57 -14.12 -1.50
N HIS A 64 6.78 -15.05 -2.05
CA HIS A 64 5.31 -14.93 -2.21
C HIS A 64 4.60 -14.75 -0.86
N HIS A 65 4.78 -15.70 0.06
CA HIS A 65 4.12 -15.66 1.38
C HIS A 65 4.47 -14.39 2.16
N THR A 66 5.74 -13.98 2.10
CA THR A 66 6.22 -12.74 2.73
C THR A 66 5.51 -11.51 2.16
N VAL A 67 5.43 -11.40 0.84
CA VAL A 67 4.86 -10.23 0.15
C VAL A 67 3.34 -10.15 0.37
N GLU A 68 2.62 -11.27 0.22
CA GLU A 68 1.17 -11.34 0.43
C GLU A 68 0.80 -11.03 1.88
N ASP A 69 1.46 -11.69 2.85
CA ASP A 69 1.16 -11.54 4.28
C ASP A 69 1.47 -10.11 4.79
N ILE A 70 2.51 -9.46 4.28
CA ILE A 70 2.77 -8.05 4.56
C ILE A 70 1.67 -7.16 3.96
N GLY A 71 1.21 -7.45 2.76
CA GLY A 71 0.06 -6.77 2.15
C GLY A 71 -1.21 -6.91 2.99
N ILE A 72 -1.48 -8.12 3.52
CA ILE A 72 -2.56 -8.40 4.47
C ILE A 72 -2.42 -7.54 5.72
N CYS A 73 -1.26 -7.60 6.38
CA CYS A 73 -1.01 -6.83 7.61
C CYS A 73 -1.14 -5.33 7.39
N LEU A 74 -0.60 -4.80 6.29
CA LEU A 74 -0.70 -3.38 5.98
C LEU A 74 -2.15 -2.97 5.72
N GLY A 75 -2.92 -3.79 5.00
CA GLY A 75 -4.36 -3.57 4.79
C GLY A 75 -5.14 -3.52 6.09
N ASP A 76 -4.93 -4.49 6.98
CA ASP A 76 -5.54 -4.53 8.31
C ASP A 76 -5.14 -3.31 9.15
N ALA A 77 -3.87 -2.89 9.08
CA ALA A 77 -3.39 -1.70 9.78
C ALA A 77 -4.09 -0.42 9.29
N PHE A 78 -4.27 -0.26 7.98
CA PHE A 78 -5.06 0.85 7.44
C PHE A 78 -6.51 0.82 7.93
N ALA A 79 -7.18 -0.33 7.86
CA ALA A 79 -8.55 -0.49 8.33
C ALA A 79 -8.70 -0.14 9.82
N GLN A 80 -7.76 -0.59 10.65
CA GLN A 80 -7.74 -0.32 12.09
C GLN A 80 -7.46 1.16 12.38
N ALA A 81 -6.44 1.76 11.75
CA ALA A 81 -6.05 3.14 11.98
C ALA A 81 -7.09 4.16 11.49
N LEU A 82 -7.87 3.82 10.46
CA LEU A 82 -8.95 4.65 9.93
C LEU A 82 -10.19 4.69 10.85
N GLY A 83 -10.37 3.69 11.70
CA GLY A 83 -11.50 3.62 12.62
C GLY A 83 -12.85 3.79 11.92
N ASP A 84 -13.65 4.76 12.37
CA ASP A 84 -14.99 5.05 11.82
C ASP A 84 -14.98 5.89 10.53
N LYS A 85 -13.77 6.25 10.04
CA LYS A 85 -13.56 6.99 8.79
C LYS A 85 -14.16 8.40 8.76
N ARG A 86 -14.44 9.00 9.92
CA ARG A 86 -14.93 10.39 9.98
C ARG A 86 -13.86 11.36 9.51
N GLY A 87 -14.32 12.36 8.77
CA GLY A 87 -13.51 13.48 8.32
C GLY A 87 -12.48 13.15 7.24
N ILE A 88 -12.35 11.90 6.80
CA ILE A 88 -11.37 11.58 5.75
C ILE A 88 -11.81 12.16 4.40
N THR A 89 -10.83 12.49 3.54
CA THR A 89 -11.10 12.91 2.16
C THR A 89 -11.75 11.78 1.34
N ARG A 90 -11.51 10.53 1.73
CA ARG A 90 -12.03 9.29 1.13
C ARG A 90 -11.40 8.94 -0.21
N TYR A 91 -11.24 9.91 -1.11
CA TYR A 91 -10.70 9.71 -2.45
C TYR A 91 -9.30 10.29 -2.55
N GLY A 92 -8.42 9.57 -3.23
CA GLY A 92 -7.11 10.09 -3.59
C GLY A 92 -6.65 9.55 -4.93
N SER A 93 -5.99 10.37 -5.71
CA SER A 93 -5.40 9.94 -6.97
C SER A 93 -4.08 10.64 -7.22
N MET A 94 -3.19 9.95 -7.94
CA MET A 94 -1.89 10.50 -8.35
C MET A 94 -1.50 9.97 -9.72
N LEU A 95 -1.22 10.87 -10.63
CA LEU A 95 -0.49 10.60 -11.84
C LEU A 95 0.98 10.93 -11.57
N LEU A 96 1.85 9.91 -11.60
CA LEU A 96 3.24 10.03 -11.17
C LEU A 96 4.20 9.57 -12.27
N PRO A 97 5.11 10.45 -12.72
CA PRO A 97 6.21 10.05 -13.59
C PRO A 97 7.36 9.44 -12.76
N MET A 98 7.95 8.37 -13.28
CA MET A 98 9.21 7.81 -12.83
C MET A 98 10.07 7.57 -14.07
N ASP A 99 10.89 8.52 -14.40
CA ASP A 99 11.62 8.61 -15.67
C ASP A 99 10.69 8.42 -16.87
N GLU A 100 10.83 7.32 -17.63
CA GLU A 100 9.99 7.01 -18.77
C GLU A 100 8.67 6.33 -18.41
N ALA A 101 8.51 5.87 -17.16
CA ALA A 101 7.28 5.29 -16.67
C ALA A 101 6.31 6.37 -16.18
N LEU A 102 5.03 6.19 -16.48
CA LEU A 102 3.95 7.07 -16.04
C LEU A 102 2.83 6.22 -15.48
N ILE A 103 2.60 6.34 -14.18
CA ILE A 103 1.63 5.51 -13.43
C ILE A 103 0.53 6.39 -12.86
N LEU A 104 -0.72 5.97 -13.08
CA LEU A 104 -1.89 6.50 -12.42
C LEU A 104 -2.35 5.54 -11.33
N THR A 105 -2.53 6.02 -10.11
CA THR A 105 -3.30 5.32 -9.07
C THR A 105 -4.50 6.15 -8.64
N ALA A 106 -5.61 5.48 -8.33
CA ALA A 106 -6.80 6.08 -7.73
C ALA A 106 -7.33 5.16 -6.63
N VAL A 107 -7.67 5.75 -5.49
CA VAL A 107 -8.12 5.04 -4.29
C VAL A 107 -9.47 5.59 -3.83
N ASP A 108 -10.39 4.70 -3.47
CA ASP A 108 -11.62 4.98 -2.72
C ASP A 108 -11.62 4.15 -1.43
N ILE A 109 -11.64 4.81 -0.28
CA ILE A 109 -11.84 4.15 1.03
C ILE A 109 -13.33 3.79 1.15
N SER A 110 -13.72 2.80 0.36
CA SER A 110 -15.13 2.50 0.05
C SER A 110 -15.79 1.49 0.98
N GLY A 111 -15.02 0.82 1.86
CA GLY A 111 -15.49 -0.35 2.59
C GLY A 111 -15.56 -1.64 1.74
N ARG A 112 -15.08 -1.60 0.50
CA ARG A 112 -15.09 -2.74 -0.45
C ARG A 112 -13.67 -2.99 -0.97
N GLY A 113 -13.13 -4.15 -0.64
CA GLY A 113 -11.80 -4.59 -1.07
C GLY A 113 -11.78 -4.99 -2.55
N MET A 114 -11.24 -4.13 -3.42
CA MET A 114 -11.14 -4.38 -4.86
C MET A 114 -9.87 -3.79 -5.44
N LEU A 115 -9.17 -4.57 -6.24
CA LEU A 115 -8.07 -4.10 -7.09
C LEU A 115 -8.49 -4.15 -8.57
N CYS A 116 -8.24 -3.06 -9.29
CA CYS A 116 -8.28 -3.00 -10.75
C CYS A 116 -6.89 -2.61 -11.25
N CYS A 117 -6.06 -3.59 -11.54
CA CYS A 117 -4.68 -3.41 -11.97
C CYS A 117 -4.53 -3.60 -13.49
N SER A 118 -3.70 -2.78 -14.10
CA SER A 118 -3.27 -2.95 -15.49
C SER A 118 -1.84 -2.41 -15.61
N LEU A 119 -0.90 -3.28 -15.27
CA LEU A 119 0.53 -3.09 -15.45
C LEU A 119 1.03 -4.07 -16.51
N ASP A 120 1.89 -3.60 -17.39
CA ASP A 120 2.65 -4.40 -18.35
C ASP A 120 4.13 -4.34 -17.92
N ILE A 121 4.54 -5.33 -17.11
CA ILE A 121 5.88 -5.40 -16.56
C ILE A 121 6.70 -6.37 -17.42
N PRO A 122 7.69 -5.88 -18.18
CA PRO A 122 8.29 -6.67 -19.26
C PRO A 122 9.27 -7.77 -18.81
N THR A 123 9.74 -7.74 -17.56
CA THR A 123 10.65 -8.76 -17.02
C THR A 123 10.01 -9.56 -15.90
N GLU A 124 10.35 -10.83 -15.81
CA GLU A 124 9.85 -11.71 -14.76
C GLU A 124 10.41 -11.34 -13.37
N ARG A 125 11.60 -10.70 -13.33
CA ARG A 125 12.30 -10.35 -12.08
C ARG A 125 12.95 -8.98 -12.12
N VAL A 126 13.00 -8.37 -10.93
CA VAL A 126 13.89 -7.23 -10.61
C VAL A 126 14.77 -7.65 -9.45
N GLY A 127 16.06 -7.90 -9.71
CA GLY A 127 16.93 -8.57 -8.73
C GLY A 127 16.44 -9.99 -8.47
N THR A 128 16.13 -10.31 -7.22
CA THR A 128 15.55 -11.59 -6.79
C THR A 128 14.02 -11.57 -6.67
N PHE A 129 13.40 -10.40 -6.82
CA PHE A 129 11.96 -10.19 -6.66
C PHE A 129 11.20 -10.55 -7.92
N ASP A 130 10.27 -11.49 -7.85
CA ASP A 130 9.37 -11.84 -8.95
C ASP A 130 8.34 -10.73 -9.14
N THR A 131 8.22 -10.20 -10.36
CA THR A 131 7.45 -8.96 -10.62
C THR A 131 5.95 -9.13 -10.45
N GLU A 132 5.42 -10.35 -10.56
CA GLU A 132 4.02 -10.68 -10.29
C GLU A 132 3.61 -10.38 -8.84
N LEU A 133 4.56 -10.45 -7.89
CA LEU A 133 4.32 -10.20 -6.48
C LEU A 133 3.92 -8.74 -6.19
N ALA A 134 4.21 -7.81 -7.09
CA ALA A 134 3.72 -6.45 -6.97
C ALA A 134 2.17 -6.38 -7.02
N GLU A 135 1.55 -7.18 -7.89
CA GLU A 135 0.08 -7.28 -7.97
C GLU A 135 -0.49 -8.04 -6.78
N GLU A 136 0.13 -9.14 -6.33
CA GLU A 136 -0.28 -9.90 -5.14
C GLU A 136 -0.30 -9.02 -3.88
N PHE A 137 0.73 -8.20 -3.68
CA PHE A 137 0.76 -7.21 -2.61
C PHE A 137 -0.43 -6.25 -2.68
N LEU A 138 -0.72 -5.71 -3.87
CA LEU A 138 -1.82 -4.77 -4.08
C LEU A 138 -3.19 -5.42 -3.86
N ILE A 139 -3.37 -6.68 -4.26
CA ILE A 139 -4.58 -7.48 -4.01
C ILE A 139 -4.81 -7.62 -2.51
N ALA A 140 -3.78 -8.07 -1.78
CA ALA A 140 -3.84 -8.27 -0.35
C ALA A 140 -4.17 -6.96 0.40
N LEU A 141 -3.47 -5.89 0.08
CA LEU A 141 -3.69 -4.55 0.63
C LEU A 141 -5.12 -4.05 0.38
N ALA A 142 -5.61 -4.13 -0.86
CA ALA A 142 -6.95 -3.66 -1.23
C ALA A 142 -8.04 -4.43 -0.48
N ARG A 143 -7.93 -5.76 -0.46
CA ARG A 143 -8.91 -6.65 0.21
C ARG A 143 -8.97 -6.41 1.71
N ARG A 144 -7.83 -6.41 2.38
CA ARG A 144 -7.76 -6.28 3.85
C ARG A 144 -8.01 -4.84 4.31
N GLY A 145 -7.58 -3.85 3.54
CA GLY A 145 -7.85 -2.44 3.79
C GLY A 145 -9.29 -2.03 3.49
N ASN A 146 -10.13 -2.93 2.94
CA ASN A 146 -11.48 -2.63 2.51
C ASN A 146 -11.56 -1.38 1.63
N MET A 147 -10.64 -1.27 0.67
CA MET A 147 -10.53 -0.13 -0.23
C MET A 147 -10.53 -0.57 -1.69
N THR A 148 -11.05 0.27 -2.56
CA THR A 148 -10.95 0.08 -4.01
C THR A 148 -9.70 0.79 -4.50
N ILE A 149 -8.80 0.07 -5.17
CA ILE A 149 -7.56 0.59 -5.74
C ILE A 149 -7.58 0.36 -7.25
N HIS A 150 -7.35 1.42 -8.01
CA HIS A 150 -7.07 1.34 -9.45
C HIS A 150 -5.60 1.68 -9.69
N VAL A 151 -4.93 0.88 -10.51
CA VAL A 151 -3.57 1.12 -10.98
C VAL A 151 -3.56 1.01 -12.51
N ARG A 152 -3.03 2.03 -13.18
CA ARG A 152 -2.90 2.07 -14.63
C ARG A 152 -1.51 2.53 -15.02
N GLN A 153 -0.81 1.70 -15.77
CA GLN A 153 0.40 2.12 -16.48
C GLN A 153 -0.01 2.83 -17.77
N LEU A 154 0.43 4.07 -17.94
CA LEU A 154 0.17 4.87 -19.13
C LEU A 154 1.39 4.90 -20.06
N ALA A 155 2.59 4.75 -19.50
CA ALA A 155 3.86 4.61 -20.21
C ALA A 155 4.86 3.86 -19.32
N GLY A 156 5.95 3.38 -19.92
CA GLY A 156 7.07 2.75 -19.22
C GLY A 156 7.47 1.43 -19.84
N ARG A 157 8.76 1.11 -19.68
CA ARG A 157 9.36 -0.13 -20.20
C ARG A 157 10.39 -0.74 -19.24
N ASN A 158 10.81 -0.01 -18.21
CA ASN A 158 11.69 -0.52 -17.17
C ASN A 158 10.85 -1.05 -16.01
N SER A 159 10.94 -2.36 -15.73
CA SER A 159 10.17 -3.04 -14.70
C SER A 159 10.34 -2.42 -13.31
N HIS A 160 11.57 -2.01 -12.96
CA HIS A 160 11.85 -1.32 -11.69
C HIS A 160 11.08 0.01 -11.62
N HIS A 161 11.17 0.84 -12.67
CA HIS A 161 10.50 2.15 -12.71
C HIS A 161 8.97 2.03 -12.66
N ILE A 162 8.41 1.01 -13.33
CA ILE A 162 6.96 0.74 -13.31
C ILE A 162 6.51 0.39 -11.89
N ILE A 163 7.19 -0.54 -11.23
CA ILE A 163 6.83 -0.96 -9.86
C ILE A 163 7.10 0.18 -8.87
N GLU A 164 8.24 0.84 -8.93
CA GLU A 164 8.56 1.98 -8.08
C GLU A 164 7.55 3.13 -8.25
N GLY A 165 7.21 3.48 -9.49
CA GLY A 165 6.18 4.46 -9.81
C GLY A 165 4.82 4.07 -9.20
N THR A 166 4.50 2.77 -9.19
CA THR A 166 3.27 2.24 -8.59
C THR A 166 3.26 2.47 -7.07
N PHE A 167 4.30 2.07 -6.34
CA PHE A 167 4.35 2.25 -4.88
C PHE A 167 4.39 3.72 -4.46
N LYS A 168 5.12 4.57 -5.18
CA LYS A 168 5.14 6.03 -4.95
C LYS A 168 3.77 6.66 -5.19
N SER A 169 3.12 6.36 -6.32
CA SER A 169 1.81 6.92 -6.65
C SER A 169 0.73 6.41 -5.70
N LEU A 170 0.79 5.13 -5.29
CA LEU A 170 -0.11 4.56 -4.29
C LEU A 170 0.04 5.25 -2.93
N GLY A 171 1.27 5.44 -2.45
CA GLY A 171 1.52 6.19 -1.22
C GLY A 171 0.91 7.59 -1.26
N ARG A 172 1.11 8.33 -2.36
CA ARG A 172 0.51 9.65 -2.57
C ARG A 172 -1.02 9.63 -2.59
N SER A 173 -1.60 8.65 -3.27
CA SER A 173 -3.06 8.50 -3.40
C SER A 173 -3.69 8.17 -2.06
N LEU A 174 -3.12 7.21 -1.32
CA LEU A 174 -3.57 6.86 0.02
C LEU A 174 -3.39 8.02 1.00
N GLY A 175 -2.23 8.71 1.00
CA GLY A 175 -2.01 9.87 1.84
C GLY A 175 -3.06 10.96 1.66
N ARG A 176 -3.54 11.16 0.42
CA ARG A 176 -4.66 12.07 0.13
C ARG A 176 -5.99 11.51 0.60
N ALA A 177 -6.27 10.24 0.33
CA ALA A 177 -7.55 9.60 0.67
C ALA A 177 -7.82 9.58 2.18
N VAL A 178 -6.76 9.35 2.99
CA VAL A 178 -6.86 9.31 4.46
C VAL A 178 -6.74 10.69 5.13
N ALA A 179 -6.39 11.74 4.39
CA ALA A 179 -6.25 13.08 4.94
C ALA A 179 -7.57 13.56 5.55
N ILE A 180 -7.47 14.25 6.70
CA ILE A 180 -8.65 14.82 7.36
C ILE A 180 -8.99 16.16 6.72
N ASP A 181 -10.22 16.27 6.22
CA ASP A 181 -10.81 17.55 5.85
C ASP A 181 -11.31 18.25 7.11
N GLN A 182 -10.60 19.29 7.54
CA GLN A 182 -10.92 20.04 8.77
C GLN A 182 -12.33 20.65 8.74
N LYS A 183 -12.84 20.99 7.55
CA LYS A 183 -14.15 21.58 7.39
C LYS A 183 -15.29 20.59 7.64
N PHE A 184 -15.05 19.30 7.35
CA PHE A 184 -16.01 18.21 7.47
C PHE A 184 -15.55 17.10 8.43
N SER A 185 -14.73 17.44 9.40
CA SER A 185 -14.05 16.48 10.29
C SER A 185 -14.97 15.55 11.10
N GLN A 186 -16.23 15.90 11.26
CA GLN A 186 -17.23 15.10 11.97
C GLN A 186 -18.17 14.29 11.06
N GLU A 187 -18.01 14.44 9.75
CA GLU A 187 -18.88 13.77 8.78
C GLU A 187 -18.24 12.47 8.27
N ILE A 188 -19.08 11.46 8.01
CA ILE A 188 -18.68 10.31 7.21
C ILE A 188 -18.89 10.71 5.75
N PRO A 189 -17.87 10.67 4.87
CA PRO A 189 -17.96 11.16 3.49
C PRO A 189 -18.72 10.16 2.60
N SER A 190 -20.00 9.92 2.95
CA SER A 190 -20.88 8.98 2.27
C SER A 190 -22.34 9.41 2.43
N THR A 191 -23.08 9.47 1.33
CA THR A 191 -24.54 9.71 1.36
C THR A 191 -25.32 8.61 2.07
N LYS A 192 -24.69 7.45 2.31
CA LYS A 192 -25.27 6.33 3.07
C LYS A 192 -25.06 6.47 4.58
N GLY A 193 -24.21 7.43 5.03
CA GLY A 193 -23.84 7.60 6.42
C GLY A 193 -22.88 6.52 6.99
N VAL A 194 -22.41 5.60 6.14
CA VAL A 194 -21.46 4.51 6.45
C VAL A 194 -20.50 4.27 5.29
N LEU A 195 -19.30 3.72 5.61
CA LEU A 195 -18.26 3.26 4.67
C LEU A 195 -17.75 1.89 5.08
#